data_6d21852d764ea705d350336584f8e150
#
_entry.id   6d21852d764ea705d350336584f8e150
#
_cell.length_a   1.000
_cell.length_b   1.000
_cell.length_c   1.000
_cell.angle_alpha   90.00
_cell.angle_beta   90.00
_cell.angle_gamma   90.00
#
_symmetry.space_group_name_H-M   'P 1'
#
loop_
_entity.id
_entity.type
_entity.pdbx_description
1 polymer ?
#
loop_
_entity_poly.entity_id
_entity_poly.type
_entity_poly.pdbx_seq_one_letter_code
_entity_poly.pdbx_strand_id
1 'polypeptide(L)'
;MSAKTKIVVVHMKKLILTGILIGIGILLLLMSLTICLSHERQKEDTASTQSYIPGVYSSSVKLNDTAIDVQVTVDENNINSVALVNLNDTVETMYPLVKPAMEELQNQILEKQSTSDIDYSENSQYTSKVLLNAIDDALSKAQISY
;
A
#
# COMPACT_ATOMS: atom_id res chain seq x y z
N MET A 1 -24.71 -53.67 -41.95
CA MET A 1 -24.42 -53.55 -40.53
C MET A 1 -23.39 -52.48 -40.13
N SER A 2 -22.90 -51.65 -41.07
CA SER A 2 -21.86 -50.65 -40.74
C SER A 2 -22.40 -49.28 -40.33
N ALA A 3 -23.66 -48.98 -40.50
CA ALA A 3 -24.21 -47.63 -40.25
C ALA A 3 -24.49 -47.33 -38.76
N LYS A 4 -24.77 -48.34 -37.95
CA LYS A 4 -25.05 -48.14 -36.52
C LYS A 4 -23.81 -47.82 -35.66
N THR A 5 -22.67 -48.33 -36.06
CA THR A 5 -21.42 -48.12 -35.32
C THR A 5 -20.86 -46.68 -35.47
N LYS A 6 -21.06 -46.06 -36.64
CA LYS A 6 -20.63 -44.68 -36.89
C LYS A 6 -21.45 -43.64 -36.12
N ILE A 7 -22.72 -43.88 -35.92
CA ILE A 7 -23.60 -42.96 -35.19
C ILE A 7 -23.28 -42.97 -33.69
N VAL A 8 -22.96 -44.14 -33.13
CA VAL A 8 -22.57 -44.25 -31.70
C VAL A 8 -21.24 -43.55 -31.42
N VAL A 9 -20.24 -43.66 -32.29
CA VAL A 9 -18.95 -43.02 -32.15
C VAL A 9 -19.05 -41.49 -32.25
N VAL A 10 -19.91 -40.97 -33.11
CA VAL A 10 -20.18 -39.52 -33.25
C VAL A 10 -20.86 -38.97 -32.00
N HIS A 11 -21.81 -39.72 -31.41
CA HIS A 11 -22.46 -39.34 -30.16
C HIS A 11 -21.51 -39.40 -28.97
N MET A 12 -20.63 -40.39 -28.90
CA MET A 12 -19.59 -40.49 -27.87
C MET A 12 -18.62 -39.31 -27.92
N LYS A 13 -18.15 -38.90 -29.07
CA LYS A 13 -17.28 -37.74 -29.23
C LYS A 13 -17.97 -36.42 -28.83
N LYS A 14 -19.24 -36.26 -29.17
CA LYS A 14 -20.06 -35.10 -28.74
C LYS A 14 -20.28 -35.08 -27.23
N LEU A 15 -20.55 -36.22 -26.62
CA LEU A 15 -20.73 -36.36 -25.16
C LEU A 15 -19.42 -36.05 -24.40
N ILE A 16 -18.30 -36.52 -24.90
CA ILE A 16 -16.98 -36.20 -24.31
C ILE A 16 -16.65 -34.70 -24.45
N LEU A 17 -16.94 -34.12 -25.61
CA LEU A 17 -16.71 -32.71 -25.86
C LEU A 17 -17.56 -31.80 -24.96
N THR A 18 -18.85 -32.14 -24.80
CA THR A 18 -19.75 -31.41 -23.91
C THR A 18 -19.37 -31.59 -22.44
N GLY A 19 -18.91 -32.78 -22.03
CA GLY A 19 -18.39 -33.03 -20.69
C GLY A 19 -17.14 -32.17 -20.36
N ILE A 20 -16.21 -32.04 -21.30
CA ILE A 20 -15.02 -31.22 -21.16
C ILE A 20 -15.41 -29.72 -21.05
N LEU A 21 -16.34 -29.24 -21.89
CA LEU A 21 -16.82 -27.87 -21.84
C LEU A 21 -17.50 -27.53 -20.51
N ILE A 22 -18.32 -28.45 -19.98
CA ILE A 22 -18.95 -28.29 -18.67
C ILE A 22 -17.90 -28.28 -17.56
N GLY A 23 -16.90 -29.18 -17.62
CA GLY A 23 -15.80 -29.24 -16.66
C GLY A 23 -14.98 -27.95 -16.62
N ILE A 24 -14.65 -27.39 -17.78
CA ILE A 24 -13.92 -26.12 -17.87
C ILE A 24 -14.78 -24.97 -17.34
N GLY A 25 -16.09 -24.95 -17.64
CA GLY A 25 -17.02 -23.94 -17.11
C GLY A 25 -17.11 -23.96 -15.59
N ILE A 26 -17.19 -25.15 -14.99
CA ILE A 26 -17.20 -25.31 -13.53
C ILE A 26 -15.86 -24.88 -12.91
N LEU A 27 -14.74 -25.24 -13.55
CA LEU A 27 -13.40 -24.85 -13.08
C LEU A 27 -13.22 -23.32 -13.10
N LEU A 28 -13.66 -22.65 -14.16
CA LEU A 28 -13.61 -21.19 -14.25
C LEU A 28 -14.53 -20.53 -13.23
N LEU A 29 -15.68 -21.11 -12.96
CA LEU A 29 -16.64 -20.61 -11.96
C LEU A 29 -16.07 -20.75 -10.54
N LEU A 30 -15.42 -21.87 -10.24
CA LEU A 30 -14.74 -22.07 -8.95
C LEU A 30 -13.53 -21.13 -8.80
N MET A 31 -12.79 -20.90 -9.86
CA MET A 31 -11.67 -19.97 -9.85
C MET A 31 -12.14 -18.51 -9.67
N SER A 32 -13.22 -18.12 -10.30
CA SER A 32 -13.87 -16.82 -10.10
C SER A 32 -14.38 -16.65 -8.67
N LEU A 33 -14.96 -17.70 -8.10
CA LEU A 33 -15.43 -17.67 -6.71
C LEU A 33 -14.29 -17.51 -5.71
N THR A 34 -13.14 -18.18 -5.93
CA THR A 34 -11.96 -18.04 -5.06
C THR A 34 -11.35 -16.64 -5.14
N ILE A 35 -11.32 -16.01 -6.30
CA ILE A 35 -10.84 -14.65 -6.47
C ILE A 35 -11.79 -13.65 -5.79
N CYS A 36 -13.12 -13.84 -5.92
CA CYS A 36 -14.11 -12.99 -5.26
C CYS A 36 -14.05 -13.13 -3.72
N LEU A 37 -13.94 -14.35 -3.21
CA LEU A 37 -13.80 -14.63 -1.78
C LEU A 37 -12.44 -14.14 -1.22
N SER A 38 -11.38 -14.14 -2.04
CA SER A 38 -10.08 -13.60 -1.61
C SER A 38 -10.10 -12.07 -1.54
N HIS A 39 -10.94 -11.41 -2.35
CA HIS A 39 -11.08 -9.97 -2.32
C HIS A 39 -11.93 -9.48 -1.14
N GLU A 40 -12.88 -10.30 -0.67
CA GLU A 40 -13.67 -10.00 0.54
C GLU A 40 -12.96 -10.40 1.84
N ARG A 41 -12.01 -11.36 1.79
CA ARG A 41 -11.25 -11.75 2.99
C ARG A 41 -10.18 -10.75 3.43
N GLN A 42 -9.92 -9.71 2.65
CA GLN A 42 -9.09 -8.59 3.10
C GLN A 42 -9.90 -7.50 3.83
N LYS A 43 -11.22 -7.68 4.01
CA LYS A 43 -12.08 -6.74 4.75
C LYS A 43 -12.68 -7.28 6.04
N GLU A 44 -12.42 -8.54 6.40
CA GLU A 44 -12.95 -9.10 7.65
C GLU A 44 -11.86 -9.91 8.36
N ASP A 45 -11.51 -9.44 9.53
CA ASP A 45 -10.66 -9.94 10.60
C ASP A 45 -9.32 -9.22 10.78
N THR A 46 -9.37 -7.90 10.66
CA THR A 46 -8.71 -7.15 11.70
C THR A 46 -9.86 -6.55 12.51
N ALA A 47 -10.09 -7.04 13.71
CA ALA A 47 -10.55 -6.16 14.77
C ALA A 47 -9.61 -4.96 14.62
N SER A 48 -10.06 -3.91 13.99
CA SER A 48 -9.28 -2.72 13.75
C SER A 48 -9.05 -2.11 15.10
N THR A 49 -7.97 -2.55 15.72
CA THR A 49 -7.38 -1.75 16.78
C THR A 49 -7.02 -0.49 16.03
N GLN A 50 -7.87 0.52 16.13
CA GLN A 50 -7.64 1.84 15.59
C GLN A 50 -6.21 2.22 15.98
N SER A 51 -5.36 2.38 14.99
CA SER A 51 -3.93 2.62 15.23
C SER A 51 -3.66 4.09 15.49
N TYR A 52 -4.45 4.96 14.87
CA TYR A 52 -4.30 6.41 14.94
C TYR A 52 -5.61 7.10 15.24
N ILE A 53 -5.52 8.26 15.86
CA ILE A 53 -6.63 9.23 15.93
C ILE A 53 -6.61 10.00 14.60
N PRO A 54 -7.69 9.94 13.79
CA PRO A 54 -7.74 10.65 12.52
C PRO A 54 -7.46 12.13 12.68
N GLY A 55 -6.55 12.66 11.86
CA GLY A 55 -6.21 14.07 11.93
C GLY A 55 -4.94 14.42 11.15
N VAL A 56 -4.54 15.65 11.35
CA VAL A 56 -3.31 16.22 10.79
C VAL A 56 -2.38 16.58 11.94
N TYR A 57 -1.20 16.01 11.93
CA TYR A 57 -0.21 16.17 12.97
C TYR A 57 1.07 16.77 12.40
N SER A 58 1.68 17.66 13.13
CA SER A 58 2.93 18.29 12.68
C SER A 58 4.03 18.17 13.73
N SER A 59 5.25 18.12 13.24
CA SER A 59 6.46 18.17 14.04
C SER A 59 7.48 19.06 13.36
N SER A 60 8.24 19.83 14.16
CA SER A 60 9.29 20.68 13.65
C SER A 60 10.64 20.05 13.91
N VAL A 61 11.49 20.04 12.89
CA VAL A 61 12.87 19.59 13.00
C VAL A 61 13.82 20.73 12.65
N LYS A 62 14.93 20.82 13.35
CA LYS A 62 15.98 21.80 13.06
C LYS A 62 17.06 21.16 12.21
N LEU A 63 17.27 21.73 11.04
CA LEU A 63 18.48 21.51 10.24
C LEU A 63 19.40 22.69 10.45
N ASN A 64 20.46 22.49 11.24
CA ASN A 64 21.29 23.57 11.75
C ASN A 64 20.44 24.65 12.46
N ASP A 65 20.40 25.86 11.92
CA ASP A 65 19.65 26.99 12.50
C ASP A 65 18.25 27.19 11.86
N THR A 66 17.87 26.32 10.94
CA THR A 66 16.59 26.45 10.20
C THR A 66 15.59 25.40 10.69
N ALA A 67 14.41 25.85 11.11
CA ALA A 67 13.30 24.97 11.43
C ALA A 67 12.53 24.60 10.15
N ILE A 68 12.25 23.31 10.00
CA ILE A 68 11.42 22.75 8.92
C ILE A 68 10.30 22.00 9.57
N ASP A 69 9.07 22.26 9.12
CA ASP A 69 7.89 21.61 9.64
C ASP A 69 7.49 20.44 8.74
N VAL A 70 7.31 19.28 9.36
CA VAL A 70 6.79 18.06 8.73
C VAL A 70 5.36 17.88 9.18
N GLN A 71 4.47 17.60 8.26
CA GLN A 71 3.06 17.34 8.51
C GLN A 71 2.70 15.93 8.05
N VAL A 72 2.00 15.20 8.90
CA VAL A 72 1.49 13.86 8.62
C VAL A 72 -0.03 13.87 8.76
N THR A 73 -0.72 13.35 7.77
CA THR A 73 -2.17 13.15 7.80
C THR A 73 -2.45 11.67 7.94
N VAL A 74 -3.24 11.31 8.93
CA VAL A 74 -3.63 9.91 9.20
C VAL A 74 -5.14 9.77 9.29
N ASP A 75 -5.64 8.59 8.93
CA ASP A 75 -6.98 8.11 9.31
C ASP A 75 -6.86 7.06 10.43
N GLU A 76 -7.96 6.35 10.73
CA GLU A 76 -7.99 5.37 11.82
C GLU A 76 -6.93 4.27 11.70
N ASN A 77 -6.52 3.91 10.47
CA ASN A 77 -5.64 2.77 10.22
C ASN A 77 -4.48 3.06 9.27
N ASN A 78 -4.49 4.19 8.57
CA ASN A 78 -3.54 4.45 7.49
C ASN A 78 -2.88 5.83 7.62
N ILE A 79 -1.66 5.90 7.10
CA ILE A 79 -0.95 7.13 6.83
C ILE A 79 -1.34 7.59 5.43
N ASN A 80 -2.05 8.71 5.31
CA ASN A 80 -2.58 9.19 4.05
C ASN A 80 -1.63 10.15 3.33
N SER A 81 -0.85 10.93 4.08
CA SER A 81 0.06 11.91 3.50
C SER A 81 1.18 12.25 4.47
N VAL A 82 2.36 12.48 3.93
CA VAL A 82 3.50 13.06 4.63
C VAL A 82 4.03 14.20 3.77
N ALA A 83 4.16 15.39 4.31
CA ALA A 83 4.55 16.57 3.55
C ALA A 83 5.42 17.54 4.36
N LEU A 84 6.21 18.34 3.67
CA LEU A 84 6.87 19.50 4.23
C LEU A 84 5.93 20.70 4.20
N VAL A 85 5.86 21.42 5.30
CA VAL A 85 5.07 22.65 5.42
C VAL A 85 6.01 23.81 5.70
N ASN A 86 5.66 24.98 5.20
CA ASN A 86 6.43 26.22 5.37
C ASN A 86 7.87 26.17 4.79
N LEU A 87 8.09 25.32 3.78
CA LEU A 87 9.34 25.31 3.05
C LEU A 87 9.42 26.57 2.17
N ASN A 88 10.28 27.51 2.53
CA ASN A 88 10.50 28.71 1.74
C ASN A 88 11.65 28.54 0.76
N ASP A 89 11.71 29.38 -0.28
CA ASP A 89 12.74 29.34 -1.33
C ASP A 89 14.17 29.39 -0.77
N THR A 90 14.36 30.07 0.35
CA THR A 90 15.66 30.16 1.02
C THR A 90 16.09 28.82 1.56
N VAL A 91 15.18 28.08 2.19
CA VAL A 91 15.46 26.73 2.73
C VAL A 91 15.70 25.74 1.60
N GLU A 92 14.90 25.78 0.52
CA GLU A 92 15.14 24.93 -0.66
C GLU A 92 16.53 25.18 -1.27
N THR A 93 16.95 26.45 -1.32
CA THR A 93 18.28 26.81 -1.86
C THR A 93 19.42 26.36 -0.94
N MET A 94 19.25 26.52 0.37
CA MET A 94 20.29 26.16 1.36
C MET A 94 20.38 24.65 1.59
N TYR A 95 19.26 23.94 1.46
CA TYR A 95 19.14 22.49 1.73
C TYR A 95 18.49 21.76 0.56
N PRO A 96 19.15 21.68 -0.60
CA PRO A 96 18.57 21.13 -1.83
C PRO A 96 18.19 19.63 -1.72
N LEU A 97 18.73 18.92 -0.73
CA LEU A 97 18.44 17.50 -0.51
C LEU A 97 17.18 17.25 0.32
N VAL A 98 16.60 18.27 0.97
CA VAL A 98 15.43 18.12 1.84
C VAL A 98 14.20 17.66 1.06
N LYS A 99 13.92 18.30 -0.06
CA LYS A 99 12.74 18.00 -0.89
C LYS A 99 12.81 16.59 -1.53
N PRO A 100 13.90 16.21 -2.24
CA PRO A 100 14.01 14.86 -2.78
C PRO A 100 14.04 13.77 -1.68
N ALA A 101 14.69 14.03 -0.54
CA ALA A 101 14.68 13.10 0.58
C ALA A 101 13.27 12.90 1.15
N MET A 102 12.46 13.96 1.24
CA MET A 102 11.08 13.85 1.70
C MET A 102 10.20 13.09 0.70
N GLU A 103 10.36 13.33 -0.60
CA GLU A 103 9.62 12.60 -1.64
C GLU A 103 9.94 11.10 -1.59
N GLU A 104 11.21 10.74 -1.41
CA GLU A 104 11.65 9.34 -1.25
C GLU A 104 11.02 8.69 0.00
N LEU A 105 11.06 9.38 1.16
CA LEU A 105 10.45 8.93 2.40
C LEU A 105 8.93 8.80 2.27
N GLN A 106 8.26 9.80 1.71
CA GLN A 106 6.82 9.81 1.52
C GLN A 106 6.36 8.59 0.72
N ASN A 107 7.01 8.31 -0.42
CA ASN A 107 6.64 7.17 -1.26
C ASN A 107 6.78 5.84 -0.51
N GLN A 108 7.88 5.62 0.19
CA GLN A 108 8.10 4.40 0.94
C GLN A 108 7.14 4.24 2.13
N ILE A 109 6.90 5.33 2.88
CA ILE A 109 5.98 5.31 4.03
C ILE A 109 4.54 5.04 3.59
N LEU A 110 4.09 5.66 2.50
CA LEU A 110 2.73 5.42 1.99
C LEU A 110 2.57 4.02 1.42
N GLU A 111 3.61 3.45 0.81
CA GLU A 111 3.59 2.08 0.30
C GLU A 111 3.62 1.06 1.44
N LYS A 112 4.53 1.23 2.40
CA LYS A 112 4.74 0.31 3.52
C LYS A 112 3.76 0.54 4.69
N GLN A 113 3.08 1.68 4.73
CA GLN A 113 2.26 2.13 5.87
C GLN A 113 3.02 2.07 7.20
N SER A 114 4.31 2.34 7.15
CA SER A 114 5.23 2.24 8.29
C SER A 114 6.45 3.13 8.06
N THR A 115 7.03 3.59 9.13
CA THR A 115 8.33 4.28 9.16
C THR A 115 9.51 3.33 9.38
N SER A 116 9.23 2.04 9.56
CA SER A 116 10.25 1.00 9.71
C SER A 116 10.78 0.54 8.35
N ASP A 117 12.02 0.10 8.33
CA ASP A 117 12.69 -0.48 7.14
C ASP A 117 12.69 0.45 5.91
N ILE A 118 12.93 1.73 6.16
CA ILE A 118 13.06 2.74 5.12
C ILE A 118 14.47 2.73 4.55
N ASP A 119 14.56 2.63 3.24
CA ASP A 119 15.84 2.73 2.53
C ASP A 119 16.20 4.20 2.29
N TYR A 120 17.49 4.51 2.43
CA TYR A 120 18.00 5.86 2.25
C TYR A 120 19.03 5.88 1.11
N SER A 121 18.92 6.88 0.25
CA SER A 121 19.97 7.12 -0.70
C SER A 121 21.25 7.62 0.03
N GLU A 122 22.42 7.16 -0.40
CA GLU A 122 23.71 7.48 0.28
C GLU A 122 23.95 8.98 0.45
N ASN A 123 23.52 9.77 -0.53
CA ASN A 123 23.70 11.22 -0.53
C ASN A 123 22.76 11.97 0.41
N SER A 124 21.63 11.39 0.77
CA SER A 124 20.57 12.02 1.59
C SER A 124 20.40 11.38 2.97
N GLN A 125 21.20 10.38 3.31
CA GLN A 125 21.02 9.56 4.51
C GLN A 125 20.85 10.37 5.80
N TYR A 126 21.66 11.39 6.02
CA TYR A 126 21.54 12.25 7.20
C TYR A 126 20.23 13.04 7.19
N THR A 127 19.92 13.70 6.07
CA THR A 127 18.70 14.48 5.89
C THR A 127 17.47 13.59 6.04
N SER A 128 17.46 12.41 5.42
CA SER A 128 16.36 11.45 5.52
C SER A 128 16.13 10.97 6.94
N LYS A 129 17.18 10.67 7.72
CA LYS A 129 17.06 10.30 9.12
C LYS A 129 16.46 11.40 9.99
N VAL A 130 16.89 12.65 9.76
CA VAL A 130 16.37 13.80 10.49
C VAL A 130 14.89 14.03 10.18
N LEU A 131 14.50 13.94 8.91
CA LEU A 131 13.10 14.04 8.48
C LEU A 131 12.26 12.87 9.00
N LEU A 132 12.78 11.65 8.97
CA LEU A 132 12.08 10.48 9.49
C LEU A 132 11.78 10.60 10.98
N ASN A 133 12.74 11.09 11.78
CA ASN A 133 12.50 11.35 13.20
C ASN A 133 11.35 12.36 13.41
N ALA A 134 11.25 13.40 12.58
CA ALA A 134 10.15 14.36 12.66
C ALA A 134 8.80 13.72 12.26
N ILE A 135 8.82 12.81 11.28
CA ILE A 135 7.64 12.02 10.89
C ILE A 135 7.20 11.13 12.05
N ASP A 136 8.13 10.42 12.69
CA ASP A 136 7.85 9.57 13.86
C ASP A 136 7.29 10.37 15.03
N ASP A 137 7.85 11.57 15.31
CA ASP A 137 7.33 12.48 16.33
C ASP A 137 5.89 12.94 16.02
N ALA A 138 5.58 13.22 14.77
CA ALA A 138 4.23 13.58 14.35
C ALA A 138 3.28 12.37 14.49
N LEU A 139 3.68 11.17 14.06
CA LEU A 139 2.91 9.94 14.19
C LEU A 139 2.68 9.54 15.65
N SER A 140 3.65 9.76 16.53
CA SER A 140 3.51 9.48 17.96
C SER A 140 2.38 10.29 18.61
N LYS A 141 2.13 11.50 18.12
CA LYS A 141 1.00 12.34 18.58
C LYS A 141 -0.35 11.83 18.09
N ALA A 142 -0.35 11.09 16.97
CA ALA A 142 -1.54 10.47 16.40
C ALA A 142 -1.89 9.13 17.04
N GLN A 143 -0.94 8.46 17.71
CA GLN A 143 -1.15 7.15 18.31
C GLN A 143 -2.10 7.21 19.50
N ILE A 144 -2.95 6.19 19.59
CA ILE A 144 -3.85 6.03 20.72
C ILE A 144 -3.04 5.50 21.90
N SER A 145 -2.92 6.31 22.95
CA SER A 145 -2.34 5.87 24.22
C SER A 145 -3.41 5.16 25.04
N TYR A 146 -3.23 3.89 25.28
CA TYR A 146 -4.04 3.11 26.23
C TYR A 146 -3.44 3.18 27.63
#